data_633078d6d34e51a2f5e9297ed7463b04
#
_entry.id   633078d6d34e51a2f5e9297ed7463b04
#
_cell.length_a   1.000
_cell.length_b   1.000
_cell.length_c   1.000
_cell.angle_alpha   90.00
_cell.angle_beta   90.00
_cell.angle_gamma   90.00
#
_symmetry.space_group_name_H-M   'P 1'
#
loop_
_entity.id
_entity.type
_entity.pdbx_description
1 polymer ?
#
loop_
_entity_poly.entity_id
_entity_poly.type
_entity_poly.pdbx_seq_one_letter_code
_entity_poly.pdbx_strand_id
1 'polypeptide(L)' 'MAEISVTLRQHEMTASMATIREHQFVIDRPEAKGGHNAGPMGGELLLASLGGCFMSNLR' A
#
# COMPACT_ATOMS: atom_id res chain seq x y z
N MET A 1 -19.91 -13.07 -7.98
CA MET A 1 -18.90 -12.01 -8.03
C MET A 1 -17.86 -12.21 -6.94
N ALA A 2 -16.62 -12.03 -7.27
CA ALA A 2 -15.56 -12.22 -6.30
C ALA A 2 -15.55 -11.09 -5.27
N GLU A 3 -15.27 -11.46 -4.05
CA GLU A 3 -15.17 -10.51 -2.96
C GLU A 3 -13.74 -9.94 -2.94
N ILE A 4 -13.65 -8.63 -2.77
CA ILE A 4 -12.36 -7.95 -2.70
C ILE A 4 -12.20 -7.39 -1.30
N SER A 5 -11.11 -7.76 -0.65
CA SER A 5 -10.86 -7.27 0.69
C SER A 5 -9.38 -6.97 0.90
N VAL A 6 -9.14 -6.02 1.78
CA VAL A 6 -7.79 -5.62 2.18
C VAL A 6 -7.78 -5.56 3.69
N THR A 7 -6.79 -6.18 4.29
CA THR A 7 -6.62 -6.14 5.73
C THR A 7 -5.42 -5.27 6.06
N LEU A 8 -5.61 -4.33 6.97
CA LEU A 8 -4.55 -3.45 7.44
C LEU A 8 -4.31 -3.69 8.91
N ARG A 9 -3.06 -3.84 9.30
CA ARG A 9 -2.71 -3.99 10.71
C ARG A 9 -1.52 -3.11 11.02
N GLN A 10 -1.50 -2.59 12.24
CA GLN A 10 -0.33 -1.85 12.69
C GLN A 10 0.86 -2.80 12.74
N HIS A 11 1.94 -2.38 12.14
CA HIS A 11 3.13 -3.22 12.04
C HIS A 11 4.15 -2.81 13.11
N GLU A 12 4.92 -1.77 12.84
CA GLU A 12 5.89 -1.27 13.80
C GLU A 12 5.82 0.24 13.79
N MET A 13 5.84 0.83 14.98
CA MET A 13 5.92 2.27 15.13
C MET A 13 4.87 2.98 14.25
N THR A 14 5.30 3.60 13.14
CA THR A 14 4.39 4.33 12.26
C THR A 14 3.92 3.51 11.05
N ALA A 15 4.41 2.30 10.93
CA ALA A 15 4.14 1.48 9.74
C ALA A 15 2.90 0.63 9.91
N SER A 16 2.25 0.32 8.81
CA SER A 16 1.13 -0.61 8.75
C SER A 16 1.43 -1.71 7.75
N MET A 17 0.90 -2.89 8.01
CA MET A 17 1.04 -4.01 7.09
C MET A 17 -0.28 -4.21 6.36
N ALA A 18 -0.25 -4.16 5.05
CA ALA A 18 -1.42 -4.42 4.23
C ALA A 18 -1.35 -5.83 3.67
N THR A 19 -2.47 -6.52 3.75
CA THR A 19 -2.58 -7.88 3.22
C THR A 19 -3.71 -7.93 2.21
N ILE A 20 -3.38 -8.36 1.00
CA ILE A 20 -4.33 -8.50 -0.10
C ILE A 20 -4.10 -9.86 -0.72
N ARG A 21 -5.06 -10.76 -0.56
CA ARG A 21 -4.91 -12.15 -1.00
C ARG A 21 -3.63 -12.74 -0.39
N GLU A 22 -2.68 -13.17 -1.22
CA GLU A 22 -1.40 -13.73 -0.75
C GLU A 22 -0.29 -12.68 -0.69
N HIS A 23 -0.62 -11.41 -0.97
CA HIS A 23 0.38 -10.35 -1.02
C HIS A 23 0.39 -9.53 0.26
N GLN A 24 1.56 -9.22 0.73
CA GLN A 24 1.73 -8.37 1.91
C GLN A 24 2.78 -7.30 1.60
N PHE A 25 2.53 -6.09 2.09
CA PHE A 25 3.51 -5.03 1.93
C PHE A 25 3.34 -4.00 3.05
N VAL A 26 4.42 -3.30 3.33
CA VAL A 26 4.47 -2.33 4.41
C VAL A 26 4.16 -0.94 3.86
N ILE A 27 3.33 -0.21 4.60
CA ILE A 27 3.00 1.19 4.28
C ILE A 27 3.54 2.04 5.40
N ASP A 28 4.31 3.06 5.07
CA ASP A 28 4.86 3.95 6.08
C ASP A 28 5.03 5.32 5.47
N ARG A 29 5.34 6.30 6.31
CA ARG A 29 5.65 7.64 5.87
C ARG A 29 7.16 7.80 5.78
N PRO A 30 7.65 8.71 4.91
CA PRO A 30 9.08 9.01 4.92
C PRO A 30 9.47 9.72 6.20
N GLU A 31 10.75 9.72 6.50
CA GLU A 31 11.25 10.32 7.74
C GLU A 31 10.89 11.79 7.84
N ALA A 32 10.89 12.50 6.73
CA ALA A 32 10.54 13.91 6.70
C ALA A 32 9.10 14.17 7.13
N LYS A 33 8.24 13.16 7.10
CA LYS A 33 6.84 13.27 7.50
C LYS A 33 6.53 12.50 8.77
N GLY A 34 7.55 12.18 9.53
CA GLY A 34 7.39 11.55 10.84
C GLY A 34 7.35 10.03 10.81
N GLY A 35 7.66 9.41 9.69
CA GLY A 35 7.71 7.97 9.60
C GLY A 35 9.14 7.46 9.65
N HIS A 36 9.31 6.20 9.30
CA HIS A 36 10.61 5.53 9.30
C HIS A 36 10.99 5.01 7.92
N ASN A 37 10.23 5.39 6.91
CA ASN A 37 10.52 5.00 5.52
C ASN A 37 10.66 3.49 5.35
N ALA A 38 9.86 2.74 6.08
CA ALA A 38 9.89 1.27 6.00
C ALA A 38 9.18 0.75 4.76
N GLY A 39 8.40 1.60 4.10
CA GLY A 39 7.69 1.25 2.87
C GLY A 39 7.15 2.51 2.23
N PRO A 40 6.45 2.38 1.11
CA PRO A 40 5.86 3.55 0.46
C PRO A 40 4.72 4.13 1.29
N MET A 41 4.44 5.40 1.06
CA MET A 41 3.35 6.10 1.71
C MET A 41 2.02 5.74 1.04
N GLY A 42 0.92 5.84 1.81
CA GLY A 42 -0.39 5.51 1.27
C GLY A 42 -0.75 6.31 0.02
N GLY A 43 -0.41 7.61 0.01
CA GLY A 43 -0.66 8.44 -1.16
C GLY A 43 0.10 7.97 -2.38
N GLU A 44 1.33 7.52 -2.17
CA GLU A 44 2.13 6.97 -3.26
C GLU A 44 1.53 5.69 -3.82
N LEU A 45 1.01 4.85 -2.93
CA LEU A 45 0.36 3.61 -3.35
C LEU A 45 -0.93 3.88 -4.12
N LEU A 46 -1.65 4.92 -3.74
CA LEU A 46 -2.84 5.31 -4.48
C LEU A 46 -2.49 5.67 -5.92
N LEU A 47 -1.44 6.46 -6.10
CA LEU A 47 -0.98 6.83 -7.43
C LEU A 47 -0.53 5.59 -8.21
N ALA A 48 0.20 4.70 -7.55
CA ALA A 48 0.67 3.48 -8.19
C ALA A 48 -0.51 2.60 -8.62
N SER A 49 -1.56 2.53 -7.78
CA SER A 49 -2.71 1.70 -8.10
C SER A 49 -3.48 2.24 -9.29
N LEU A 50 -3.63 3.56 -9.38
CA LEU A 50 -4.28 4.18 -10.53
C LEU A 50 -3.48 3.93 -11.79
N GLY A 51 -2.17 4.10 -11.71
CA GLY A 51 -1.30 3.83 -12.85
C GLY A 51 -1.35 2.37 -13.28
N GLY A 52 -1.35 1.47 -12.30
CA GLY A 52 -1.44 0.04 -12.56
C GLY A 52 -2.73 -0.36 -13.27
N CYS A 53 -3.85 0.21 -12.82
CA CYS A 53 -5.14 -0.04 -13.48
C CYS A 53 -5.12 0.49 -14.90
N PHE A 54 -4.57 1.68 -15.08
CA PHE A 54 -4.50 2.30 -16.40
C PHE A 54 -3.67 1.43 -17.35
N MET A 55 -2.50 1.01 -16.90
CA MET A 55 -1.63 0.15 -17.72
C MET A 55 -2.29 -1.16 -18.06
N SER A 56 -3.03 -1.73 -17.10
CA SER A 56 -3.71 -2.99 -17.33
C SER A 56 -4.78 -2.88 -18.41
N ASN A 57 -5.45 -1.72 -18.46
CA ASN A 57 -6.52 -1.51 -19.45
C ASN A 57 -6.02 -1.14 -20.83
N LEU A 58 -4.74 -0.82 -20.97
CA LEU A 58 -4.16 -0.46 -22.24
C LEU A 58 -3.74 -1.67 -23.07
N ARG A 59 -3.84 -2.86 -22.51
CA ARG A 59 -3.37 -4.07 -23.21
C ARG A 59 -4.46 -4.83 -23.91
#